data_276f18589bdd8f9a461e49d2c5cc3f7e
#
_entry.id   276f18589bdd8f9a461e49d2c5cc3f7e
#
_cell.length_a   1.000
_cell.length_b   1.000
_cell.length_c   1.000
_cell.angle_alpha   90.00
_cell.angle_beta   90.00
_cell.angle_gamma   90.00
#
_symmetry.space_group_name_H-M   'P 1'
#
loop_
_entity.id
_entity.type
_entity.pdbx_description
1 polymer ?
#
loop_
_entity_poly.entity_id
_entity_poly.type
_entity_poly.pdbx_seq_one_letter_code
_entity_poly.pdbx_strand_id
1 'polypeptide(L)'
;KRMLRPKRNEWQMTFVGSAQAALESLRAEPCEVVVTDMRMPGMSGAELLEVVQREYPDTIRLILSGQAETESVMKALGVSHQFLSKPCDADILQGTIARAFTLRDLAGNAAIKTLVARINKLPTLPATYQRLVACLKSPDADMDDVAKIISMDPAMSARLLKVVNSAYFGLAKPVVDVARAGALLGLDRIMSLVLGQGIFSGGDAPQVRGFSLEALWSHSIATASAAHRIAIDEGLDKELISAAFLAGMLHDIGKLVLAMGMPEEYARVLEMARGRPGSEREIETLELQAAHTDVGAYLVGLWGLPNTIAEAIAFHEDPAQCTTEFGLPGIVHVADRIAHHPEIADPRAPELHLNFDYLEKNGRDGKWNSWRELCVAAIAREQAP
;
A
#
# COMPACT_ATOMS: atom_id res chain seq x y z
N LYS A 1 22.75 -1.21 17.97
CA LYS A 1 23.50 -2.39 18.45
C LYS A 1 22.82 -3.07 19.63
N ARG A 2 22.52 -2.34 20.75
CA ARG A 2 21.89 -2.91 21.95
C ARG A 2 20.49 -3.46 21.68
N MET A 3 19.69 -2.75 20.89
CA MET A 3 18.31 -3.09 20.53
C MET A 3 18.19 -4.34 19.64
N LEU A 4 19.18 -4.65 18.84
CA LEU A 4 19.19 -5.82 17.94
C LEU A 4 19.91 -7.04 18.53
N ARG A 5 20.41 -6.95 19.77
CA ARG A 5 21.13 -8.04 20.44
C ARG A 5 20.32 -9.35 20.55
N PRO A 6 18.98 -9.34 20.75
CA PRO A 6 18.18 -10.57 20.78
C PRO A 6 18.21 -11.35 19.46
N LYS A 7 18.35 -10.66 18.34
CA LYS A 7 18.32 -11.24 16.98
C LYS A 7 19.67 -11.69 16.43
N ARG A 8 20.73 -11.68 17.25
CA ARG A 8 22.10 -11.98 16.79
C ARG A 8 22.33 -13.43 16.32
N ASN A 9 21.45 -14.34 16.71
CA ASN A 9 21.52 -15.74 16.29
C ASN A 9 20.71 -16.02 15.02
N GLU A 10 19.83 -15.07 14.65
CA GLU A 10 18.95 -15.15 13.48
C GLU A 10 19.49 -14.31 12.31
N TRP A 11 20.17 -13.20 12.62
CA TRP A 11 20.65 -12.23 11.64
C TRP A 11 22.16 -12.07 11.68
N GLN A 12 22.80 -12.08 10.51
CA GLN A 12 24.18 -11.65 10.37
C GLN A 12 24.21 -10.12 10.33
N MET A 13 24.87 -9.49 11.29
CA MET A 13 24.82 -8.04 11.48
C MET A 13 26.19 -7.42 11.54
N THR A 14 26.46 -6.46 10.68
CA THR A 14 27.66 -5.61 10.71
C THR A 14 27.30 -4.23 11.21
N PHE A 15 28.07 -3.71 12.18
CA PHE A 15 27.87 -2.40 12.77
C PHE A 15 29.07 -1.52 12.50
N VAL A 16 28.86 -0.43 11.79
CA VAL A 16 29.88 0.55 11.42
C VAL A 16 29.60 1.92 12.01
N GLY A 17 30.59 2.77 12.10
CA GLY A 17 30.48 4.07 12.76
C GLY A 17 30.37 5.26 11.81
N SER A 18 30.42 5.04 10.49
CA SER A 18 30.33 6.10 9.48
C SER A 18 29.76 5.59 8.17
N ALA A 19 29.27 6.49 7.35
CA ALA A 19 28.78 6.18 6.01
C ALA A 19 29.89 5.59 5.12
N GLN A 20 31.11 6.10 5.20
CA GLN A 20 32.24 5.57 4.46
C GLN A 20 32.55 4.12 4.82
N ALA A 21 32.56 3.78 6.11
CA ALA A 21 32.78 2.41 6.57
C ALA A 21 31.61 1.49 6.17
N ALA A 22 30.37 2.03 6.07
CA ALA A 22 29.22 1.27 5.56
C ALA A 22 29.40 0.92 4.07
N LEU A 23 29.83 1.86 3.23
CA LEU A 23 30.10 1.60 1.82
C LEU A 23 31.26 0.62 1.62
N GLU A 24 32.32 0.71 2.42
CA GLU A 24 33.42 -0.27 2.40
C GLU A 24 32.93 -1.68 2.77
N SER A 25 32.07 -1.78 3.79
CA SER A 25 31.49 -3.05 4.20
C SER A 25 30.59 -3.63 3.09
N LEU A 26 29.74 -2.80 2.44
CA LEU A 26 28.87 -3.21 1.34
C LEU A 26 29.65 -3.68 0.11
N ARG A 27 30.82 -3.08 -0.17
CA ARG A 27 31.71 -3.53 -1.25
C ARG A 27 32.33 -4.89 -0.98
N ALA A 28 32.67 -5.15 0.29
CA ALA A 28 33.22 -6.44 0.69
C ALA A 28 32.16 -7.54 0.71
N GLU A 29 31.00 -7.23 1.26
CA GLU A 29 29.88 -8.16 1.40
C GLU A 29 28.56 -7.36 1.34
N PRO A 30 27.81 -7.41 0.23
CA PRO A 30 26.49 -6.79 0.12
C PRO A 30 25.53 -7.37 1.17
N CYS A 31 24.62 -6.53 1.69
CA CYS A 31 23.64 -6.95 2.68
C CYS A 31 22.21 -6.64 2.22
N GLU A 32 21.26 -7.35 2.79
CA GLU A 32 19.84 -7.22 2.44
C GLU A 32 19.19 -5.95 2.98
N VAL A 33 19.66 -5.46 4.13
CA VAL A 33 19.07 -4.30 4.80
C VAL A 33 20.17 -3.38 5.32
N VAL A 34 20.10 -2.11 4.96
CA VAL A 34 20.89 -1.04 5.56
C VAL A 34 19.99 -0.21 6.47
N VAL A 35 20.39 -0.07 7.73
CA VAL A 35 19.75 0.84 8.69
C VAL A 35 20.76 1.92 9.04
N THR A 36 20.43 3.16 8.72
CA THR A 36 21.33 4.30 8.97
C THR A 36 20.66 5.37 9.84
N ASP A 37 21.48 6.11 10.55
CA ASP A 37 21.08 7.36 11.19
C ASP A 37 21.01 8.48 10.15
N MET A 38 20.06 9.40 10.27
CA MET A 38 19.96 10.58 9.42
C MET A 38 21.23 11.44 9.55
N ARG A 39 21.69 11.70 10.77
CA ARG A 39 22.86 12.52 11.05
C ARG A 39 24.08 11.68 11.36
N MET A 40 25.04 11.73 10.47
CA MET A 40 26.34 11.12 10.67
C MET A 40 27.45 12.11 10.32
N PRO A 41 28.64 12.02 10.95
CA PRO A 41 29.79 12.86 10.59
C PRO A 41 30.23 12.63 9.13
N GLY A 42 30.46 13.69 8.40
CA GLY A 42 30.89 13.67 7.00
C GLY A 42 29.74 13.50 6.04
N MET A 43 29.34 12.28 5.74
CA MET A 43 28.23 11.93 4.85
C MET A 43 26.97 11.65 5.66
N SER A 44 25.86 12.30 5.35
CA SER A 44 24.56 12.07 5.99
C SER A 44 23.97 10.70 5.65
N GLY A 45 22.99 10.25 6.43
CA GLY A 45 22.27 9.02 6.12
C GLY A 45 21.54 9.06 4.78
N ALA A 46 20.99 10.22 4.40
CA ALA A 46 20.34 10.40 3.10
C ALA A 46 21.35 10.21 1.94
N GLU A 47 22.49 10.88 2.00
CA GLU A 47 23.56 10.74 0.99
C GLU A 47 24.12 9.30 0.92
N LEU A 48 24.27 8.62 2.07
CA LEU A 48 24.60 7.20 2.08
C LEU A 48 23.54 6.38 1.33
N LEU A 49 22.26 6.60 1.61
CA LEU A 49 21.18 5.83 0.97
C LEU A 49 21.03 6.14 -0.52
N GLU A 50 21.40 7.35 -0.99
CA GLU A 50 21.50 7.66 -2.43
C GLU A 50 22.55 6.78 -3.13
N VAL A 51 23.72 6.63 -2.50
CA VAL A 51 24.77 5.74 -3.03
C VAL A 51 24.31 4.29 -2.98
N VAL A 52 23.70 3.84 -1.88
CA VAL A 52 23.18 2.48 -1.75
C VAL A 52 22.08 2.22 -2.79
N GLN A 53 21.19 3.17 -3.06
CA GLN A 53 20.17 3.04 -4.08
C GLN A 53 20.77 2.83 -5.47
N ARG A 54 21.82 3.54 -5.79
CA ARG A 54 22.48 3.48 -7.10
C ARG A 54 23.33 2.23 -7.28
N GLU A 55 24.11 1.85 -6.24
CA GLU A 55 25.12 0.80 -6.35
C GLU A 55 24.65 -0.57 -5.82
N TYR A 56 23.63 -0.57 -4.94
CA TYR A 56 23.05 -1.75 -4.30
C TYR A 56 21.51 -1.65 -4.30
N PRO A 57 20.86 -1.64 -5.46
CA PRO A 57 19.42 -1.39 -5.59
C PRO A 57 18.56 -2.40 -4.81
N ASP A 58 19.03 -3.65 -4.68
CA ASP A 58 18.34 -4.74 -3.95
C ASP A 58 18.39 -4.58 -2.42
N THR A 59 19.21 -3.65 -1.92
CA THR A 59 19.32 -3.42 -0.48
C THR A 59 18.16 -2.57 0.02
N ILE A 60 17.44 -3.09 1.02
CA ILE A 60 16.38 -2.35 1.71
C ILE A 60 17.01 -1.23 2.53
N ARG A 61 16.52 -0.01 2.38
CA ARG A 61 17.06 1.21 2.95
C ARG A 61 16.14 1.77 4.02
N LEU A 62 16.55 1.65 5.29
CA LEU A 62 15.83 2.16 6.45
C LEU A 62 16.62 3.31 7.07
N ILE A 63 15.92 4.38 7.46
CA ILE A 63 16.56 5.55 8.08
C ILE A 63 15.95 5.83 9.46
N LEU A 64 16.80 6.12 10.43
CA LEU A 64 16.41 6.53 11.77
C LEU A 64 16.53 8.07 11.85
N SER A 65 15.45 8.76 12.14
CA SER A 65 15.37 10.23 12.14
C SER A 65 14.89 10.77 13.50
N GLY A 66 15.45 11.90 13.94
CA GLY A 66 14.99 12.64 15.13
C GLY A 66 13.88 13.64 14.78
N GLN A 67 13.10 14.05 15.78
CA GLN A 67 11.95 14.98 15.63
C GLN A 67 12.30 16.35 15.03
N ALA A 68 13.57 16.80 15.12
CA ALA A 68 14.02 18.13 14.68
C ALA A 68 14.56 18.19 13.23
N GLU A 69 14.36 17.13 12.41
CA GLU A 69 15.10 16.95 11.14
C GLU A 69 14.22 17.11 9.90
N THR A 70 13.17 17.92 9.94
CA THR A 70 12.14 18.02 8.90
C THR A 70 12.72 18.27 7.49
N GLU A 71 13.73 19.10 7.36
CA GLU A 71 14.35 19.45 6.07
C GLU A 71 15.25 18.34 5.53
N SER A 72 15.96 17.64 6.40
CA SER A 72 16.80 16.48 6.05
C SER A 72 15.95 15.24 5.74
N VAL A 73 14.82 15.10 6.40
CA VAL A 73 13.80 14.06 6.13
C VAL A 73 13.27 14.20 4.71
N MET A 74 13.03 15.43 4.22
CA MET A 74 12.56 15.66 2.85
C MET A 74 13.54 15.16 1.78
N LYS A 75 14.84 15.30 2.01
CA LYS A 75 15.87 14.75 1.07
C LYS A 75 15.93 13.23 1.09
N ALA A 76 15.69 12.61 2.23
CA ALA A 76 15.75 11.16 2.37
C ALA A 76 14.47 10.45 1.91
N LEU A 77 13.35 11.18 1.69
CA LEU A 77 12.07 10.62 1.23
C LEU A 77 12.16 9.91 -0.12
N GLY A 78 13.07 10.35 -1.00
CA GLY A 78 13.26 9.75 -2.33
C GLY A 78 14.19 8.54 -2.38
N VAL A 79 14.93 8.27 -1.29
CA VAL A 79 16.02 7.28 -1.28
C VAL A 79 15.87 6.20 -0.21
N SER A 80 15.05 6.42 0.81
CA SER A 80 14.75 5.42 1.85
C SER A 80 13.41 4.74 1.58
N HIS A 81 13.35 3.44 1.89
CA HIS A 81 12.10 2.69 1.84
C HIS A 81 11.21 2.98 3.05
N GLN A 82 11.81 3.17 4.23
CA GLN A 82 11.06 3.48 5.44
C GLN A 82 11.84 4.38 6.40
N PHE A 83 11.09 5.23 7.12
CA PHE A 83 11.56 6.08 8.20
C PHE A 83 11.13 5.52 9.56
N LEU A 84 12.04 5.53 10.50
CA LEU A 84 11.76 5.22 11.89
C LEU A 84 12.13 6.43 12.75
N SER A 85 11.17 6.92 13.53
CA SER A 85 11.42 8.08 14.41
C SER A 85 12.24 7.69 15.63
N LYS A 86 13.15 8.57 16.04
CA LYS A 86 13.85 8.48 17.34
C LYS A 86 13.08 9.25 18.43
N PRO A 87 12.95 8.69 19.64
CA PRO A 87 13.47 7.40 20.09
C PRO A 87 12.72 6.24 19.41
N CYS A 88 13.46 5.25 18.85
CA CYS A 88 12.86 4.08 18.22
C CYS A 88 12.81 2.95 19.25
N ASP A 89 11.67 2.30 19.38
CA ASP A 89 11.52 1.12 20.19
C ASP A 89 12.27 -0.07 19.56
N ALA A 90 12.84 -0.95 20.40
CA ALA A 90 13.55 -2.13 19.94
C ALA A 90 12.65 -3.08 19.16
N ASP A 91 11.41 -3.26 19.61
CA ASP A 91 10.41 -4.14 18.99
C ASP A 91 9.94 -3.59 17.65
N ILE A 92 9.77 -2.26 17.55
CA ILE A 92 9.45 -1.58 16.28
C ILE A 92 10.58 -1.77 15.27
N LEU A 93 11.84 -1.55 15.67
CA LEU A 93 12.98 -1.71 14.77
C LEU A 93 13.15 -3.17 14.33
N GLN A 94 13.09 -4.12 15.26
CA GLN A 94 13.19 -5.55 14.97
C GLN A 94 12.03 -6.01 14.08
N GLY A 95 10.79 -5.61 14.40
CA GLY A 95 9.61 -5.90 13.60
C GLY A 95 9.69 -5.34 12.18
N THR A 96 10.22 -4.12 12.02
CA THR A 96 10.42 -3.51 10.71
C THR A 96 11.45 -4.27 9.87
N ILE A 97 12.58 -4.64 10.46
CA ILE A 97 13.61 -5.43 9.79
C ILE A 97 13.06 -6.83 9.47
N ALA A 98 12.40 -7.49 10.42
CA ALA A 98 11.81 -8.81 10.21
C ALA A 98 10.74 -8.79 9.10
N ARG A 99 9.88 -7.77 9.07
CA ARG A 99 8.91 -7.58 7.97
C ARG A 99 9.59 -7.42 6.62
N ALA A 100 10.66 -6.64 6.56
CA ALA A 100 11.45 -6.50 5.35
C ALA A 100 11.98 -7.85 4.83
N PHE A 101 12.36 -8.76 5.72
CA PHE A 101 12.74 -10.13 5.35
C PHE A 101 11.55 -11.02 5.00
N THR A 102 10.45 -10.98 5.76
CA THR A 102 9.25 -11.83 5.53
C THR A 102 8.60 -11.50 4.19
N LEU A 103 8.53 -10.23 3.84
CA LEU A 103 8.01 -9.81 2.53
C LEU A 103 8.92 -10.21 1.38
N ARG A 104 10.24 -10.24 1.61
CA ARG A 104 11.20 -10.82 0.70
C ARG A 104 10.98 -12.34 0.53
N ASP A 105 10.55 -13.03 1.58
CA ASP A 105 10.33 -14.49 1.58
C ASP A 105 8.93 -14.86 1.03
N LEU A 106 7.89 -14.03 1.25
CA LEU A 106 6.61 -14.10 0.52
C LEU A 106 6.82 -13.82 -0.97
N ALA A 107 7.73 -12.93 -1.30
CA ALA A 107 8.26 -12.72 -2.63
C ALA A 107 9.32 -13.76 -3.01
N GLY A 108 9.40 -14.96 -2.45
CA GLY A 108 10.42 -16.01 -2.64
C GLY A 108 11.04 -16.15 -4.04
N ASN A 109 10.75 -15.18 -4.87
CA ASN A 109 11.06 -15.04 -6.26
C ASN A 109 12.20 -14.01 -6.44
N ALA A 110 13.37 -14.47 -6.84
CA ALA A 110 14.48 -13.63 -7.26
C ALA A 110 14.04 -12.59 -8.32
N ALA A 111 12.96 -12.89 -9.03
CA ALA A 111 12.38 -12.03 -10.06
C ALA A 111 11.75 -10.76 -9.48
N ILE A 112 11.03 -10.81 -8.34
CA ILE A 112 10.47 -9.60 -7.72
C ILE A 112 11.58 -8.68 -7.24
N LYS A 113 12.66 -9.23 -6.68
CA LYS A 113 13.85 -8.46 -6.31
C LYS A 113 14.47 -7.78 -7.52
N THR A 114 14.66 -8.54 -8.60
CA THR A 114 15.21 -8.02 -9.86
C THR A 114 14.29 -6.97 -10.47
N LEU A 115 12.98 -7.18 -10.41
CA LEU A 115 11.97 -6.25 -10.91
C LEU A 115 11.94 -4.97 -10.08
N VAL A 116 11.87 -5.08 -8.76
CA VAL A 116 11.89 -3.91 -7.85
C VAL A 116 13.22 -3.17 -7.95
N ALA A 117 14.34 -3.88 -8.15
CA ALA A 117 15.65 -3.28 -8.39
C ALA A 117 15.71 -2.47 -9.71
N ARG A 118 15.00 -2.92 -10.73
CA ARG A 118 14.88 -2.19 -12.02
C ARG A 118 13.98 -0.96 -11.93
N ILE A 119 13.10 -0.90 -10.93
CA ILE A 119 12.23 0.24 -10.69
C ILE A 119 13.03 1.35 -10.00
N ASN A 120 13.55 2.28 -10.76
CA ASN A 120 14.38 3.39 -10.28
C ASN A 120 13.67 4.34 -9.30
N LYS A 121 12.33 4.30 -9.23
CA LYS A 121 11.51 5.15 -8.35
C LYS A 121 10.31 4.37 -7.83
N LEU A 122 10.48 3.69 -6.70
CA LEU A 122 9.32 3.19 -5.94
C LEU A 122 8.54 4.37 -5.36
N PRO A 123 7.19 4.34 -5.39
CA PRO A 123 6.40 5.31 -4.65
C PRO A 123 6.80 5.31 -3.17
N THR A 124 7.04 6.49 -2.63
CA THR A 124 7.35 6.67 -1.20
C THR A 124 6.08 7.01 -0.43
N LEU A 125 6.08 6.71 0.86
CA LEU A 125 4.98 7.18 1.73
C LEU A 125 4.85 8.71 1.63
N PRO A 126 3.65 9.22 1.32
CA PRO A 126 3.44 10.66 1.19
C PRO A 126 3.84 11.41 2.46
N ALA A 127 4.51 12.55 2.30
CA ALA A 127 4.98 13.36 3.42
C ALA A 127 3.84 13.77 4.37
N THR A 128 2.68 14.12 3.83
CA THR A 128 1.48 14.45 4.61
C THR A 128 1.03 13.26 5.44
N TYR A 129 1.00 12.05 4.88
CA TYR A 129 0.66 10.84 5.63
C TYR A 129 1.66 10.56 6.77
N GLN A 130 2.96 10.70 6.51
CA GLN A 130 3.98 10.53 7.56
C GLN A 130 3.82 11.55 8.69
N ARG A 131 3.50 12.80 8.36
CA ARG A 131 3.20 13.86 9.36
C ARG A 131 1.98 13.51 10.20
N LEU A 132 0.93 12.98 9.59
CA LEU A 132 -0.27 12.53 10.29
C LEU A 132 0.03 11.36 11.23
N VAL A 133 0.77 10.34 10.76
CA VAL A 133 1.20 9.22 11.61
C VAL A 133 2.06 9.70 12.79
N ALA A 134 2.92 10.69 12.58
CA ALA A 134 3.72 11.27 13.65
C ALA A 134 2.86 12.04 14.66
N CYS A 135 1.87 12.80 14.19
CA CYS A 135 0.91 13.51 15.04
C CYS A 135 0.13 12.56 15.94
N LEU A 136 -0.40 11.47 15.36
CA LEU A 136 -1.23 10.48 16.07
C LEU A 136 -0.47 9.60 17.09
N LYS A 137 0.86 9.72 17.17
CA LYS A 137 1.63 9.14 18.27
C LYS A 137 1.47 9.90 19.58
N SER A 138 0.98 11.14 19.55
CA SER A 138 0.62 11.88 20.75
C SER A 138 -0.68 11.34 21.32
N PRO A 139 -0.75 11.02 22.64
CA PRO A 139 -1.99 10.55 23.25
C PRO A 139 -3.15 11.56 23.19
N ASP A 140 -2.82 12.85 23.05
CA ASP A 140 -3.79 13.95 23.01
C ASP A 140 -4.19 14.34 21.58
N ALA A 141 -3.65 13.67 20.55
CA ALA A 141 -3.95 13.99 19.16
C ALA A 141 -5.40 13.66 18.82
N ASP A 142 -6.07 14.62 18.20
CA ASP A 142 -7.46 14.48 17.80
C ASP A 142 -7.69 14.74 16.29
N MET A 143 -8.96 14.70 15.88
CA MET A 143 -9.34 14.94 14.48
C MET A 143 -9.05 16.36 14.03
N ASP A 144 -9.06 17.34 14.94
CA ASP A 144 -8.77 18.75 14.62
C ASP A 144 -7.29 18.93 14.26
N ASP A 145 -6.38 18.21 14.92
CA ASP A 145 -4.96 18.22 14.59
C ASP A 145 -4.69 17.57 13.23
N VAL A 146 -5.37 16.48 12.93
CA VAL A 146 -5.33 15.83 11.60
C VAL A 146 -5.85 16.79 10.52
N ALA A 147 -7.00 17.45 10.78
CA ALA A 147 -7.59 18.41 9.85
C ALA A 147 -6.65 19.60 9.59
N LYS A 148 -5.97 20.12 10.62
CA LYS A 148 -4.96 21.20 10.47
C LYS A 148 -3.83 20.76 9.55
N ILE A 149 -3.26 19.55 9.75
CA ILE A 149 -2.16 19.05 8.93
C ILE A 149 -2.59 18.92 7.47
N ILE A 150 -3.77 18.35 7.19
CA ILE A 150 -4.30 18.19 5.84
C ILE A 150 -4.58 19.57 5.21
N SER A 151 -5.12 20.51 5.97
CA SER A 151 -5.46 21.86 5.51
C SER A 151 -4.24 22.73 5.16
N MET A 152 -3.04 22.35 5.60
CA MET A 152 -1.79 22.99 5.16
C MET A 152 -1.49 22.73 3.67
N ASP A 153 -2.12 21.71 3.06
CA ASP A 153 -2.07 21.44 1.63
C ASP A 153 -3.48 21.66 1.03
N PRO A 154 -3.75 22.83 0.44
CA PRO A 154 -5.05 23.13 -0.16
C PRO A 154 -5.43 22.19 -1.29
N ALA A 155 -4.46 21.70 -2.07
CA ALA A 155 -4.71 20.76 -3.15
C ALA A 155 -5.09 19.37 -2.60
N MET A 156 -4.43 18.91 -1.54
CA MET A 156 -4.79 17.67 -0.83
C MET A 156 -6.19 17.79 -0.23
N SER A 157 -6.49 18.89 0.45
CA SER A 157 -7.82 19.16 1.04
C SER A 157 -8.93 19.12 -0.01
N ALA A 158 -8.74 19.82 -1.13
CA ALA A 158 -9.73 19.84 -2.22
C ALA A 158 -9.95 18.45 -2.81
N ARG A 159 -8.89 17.68 -3.07
CA ARG A 159 -8.98 16.31 -3.57
C ARG A 159 -9.67 15.38 -2.56
N LEU A 160 -9.30 15.47 -1.27
CA LEU A 160 -9.94 14.69 -0.22
C LEU A 160 -11.44 14.96 -0.15
N LEU A 161 -11.84 16.23 -0.12
CA LEU A 161 -13.25 16.62 -0.08
C LEU A 161 -14.01 16.20 -1.34
N LYS A 162 -13.39 16.26 -2.52
CA LYS A 162 -13.98 15.72 -3.75
C LYS A 162 -14.27 14.22 -3.63
N VAL A 163 -13.34 13.44 -3.10
CA VAL A 163 -13.51 12.00 -2.89
C VAL A 163 -14.56 11.71 -1.82
N VAL A 164 -14.50 12.40 -0.69
CA VAL A 164 -15.47 12.25 0.42
C VAL A 164 -16.89 12.57 -0.04
N ASN A 165 -17.06 13.55 -0.91
CA ASN A 165 -18.37 13.95 -1.47
C ASN A 165 -18.81 13.09 -2.65
N SER A 166 -18.01 12.10 -3.07
CA SER A 166 -18.41 11.16 -4.12
C SER A 166 -19.48 10.17 -3.60
N ALA A 167 -20.20 9.54 -4.52
CA ALA A 167 -21.23 8.56 -4.23
C ALA A 167 -20.75 7.37 -3.40
N TYR A 168 -19.48 7.01 -3.49
CA TYR A 168 -18.89 5.91 -2.73
C TYR A 168 -19.10 6.05 -1.21
N PHE A 169 -19.17 7.28 -0.69
CA PHE A 169 -19.41 7.54 0.74
C PHE A 169 -20.88 7.79 1.08
N GLY A 170 -21.72 8.10 0.09
CA GLY A 170 -23.16 8.22 0.22
C GLY A 170 -23.61 9.25 1.26
N LEU A 171 -22.89 10.37 1.37
CA LEU A 171 -23.22 11.43 2.33
C LEU A 171 -24.50 12.16 1.89
N ALA A 172 -25.42 12.39 2.85
CA ALA A 172 -26.68 13.07 2.58
C ALA A 172 -26.53 14.57 2.23
N LYS A 173 -25.41 15.19 2.61
CA LYS A 173 -25.11 16.59 2.31
C LYS A 173 -23.61 16.73 2.02
N PRO A 174 -23.22 17.61 1.08
CA PRO A 174 -21.83 17.89 0.81
C PRO A 174 -21.08 18.38 2.05
N VAL A 175 -19.85 17.89 2.21
CA VAL A 175 -18.92 18.28 3.26
C VAL A 175 -17.92 19.26 2.68
N VAL A 176 -17.70 20.37 3.37
CA VAL A 176 -16.88 21.49 2.88
C VAL A 176 -15.58 21.69 3.66
N ASP A 177 -15.37 20.91 4.74
CA ASP A 177 -14.15 20.96 5.55
C ASP A 177 -13.68 19.56 5.97
N VAL A 178 -12.38 19.44 6.24
CA VAL A 178 -11.72 18.17 6.56
C VAL A 178 -12.11 17.64 7.95
N ALA A 179 -12.31 18.54 8.94
CA ALA A 179 -12.70 18.12 10.29
C ALA A 179 -14.09 17.48 10.27
N ARG A 180 -15.03 18.07 9.52
CA ARG A 180 -16.37 17.51 9.30
C ARG A 180 -16.31 16.17 8.57
N ALA A 181 -15.44 16.04 7.55
CA ALA A 181 -15.21 14.78 6.87
C ALA A 181 -14.74 13.68 7.85
N GLY A 182 -13.80 14.04 8.71
CA GLY A 182 -13.28 13.13 9.73
C GLY A 182 -14.32 12.71 10.77
N ALA A 183 -15.15 13.65 11.21
CA ALA A 183 -16.25 13.35 12.14
C ALA A 183 -17.29 12.37 11.54
N LEU A 184 -17.49 12.39 10.23
CA LEU A 184 -18.45 11.51 9.53
C LEU A 184 -17.85 10.17 9.15
N LEU A 185 -16.61 10.15 8.66
CA LEU A 185 -15.98 8.95 8.12
C LEU A 185 -15.11 8.21 9.13
N GLY A 186 -14.66 8.90 10.16
CA GLY A 186 -13.67 8.41 11.10
C GLY A 186 -12.23 8.63 10.64
N LEU A 187 -11.33 8.66 11.62
CA LEU A 187 -9.92 8.96 11.44
C LEU A 187 -9.23 7.98 10.47
N ASP A 188 -9.46 6.69 10.65
CA ASP A 188 -8.78 5.64 9.87
C ASP A 188 -9.06 5.76 8.37
N ARG A 189 -10.32 6.08 7.99
CA ARG A 189 -10.67 6.29 6.58
C ARG A 189 -10.05 7.57 6.02
N ILE A 190 -10.01 8.65 6.79
CA ILE A 190 -9.31 9.87 6.37
C ILE A 190 -7.82 9.59 6.15
N MET A 191 -7.20 8.85 7.05
CA MET A 191 -5.79 8.45 6.93
C MET A 191 -5.55 7.60 5.67
N SER A 192 -6.41 6.62 5.41
CA SER A 192 -6.33 5.77 4.20
C SER A 192 -6.49 6.59 2.92
N LEU A 193 -7.46 7.53 2.89
CA LEU A 193 -7.67 8.42 1.75
C LEU A 193 -6.48 9.36 1.51
N VAL A 194 -5.87 9.91 2.57
CA VAL A 194 -4.67 10.75 2.45
C VAL A 194 -3.50 9.94 1.92
N LEU A 195 -3.33 8.70 2.40
CA LEU A 195 -2.29 7.79 1.90
C LEU A 195 -2.50 7.50 0.41
N GLY A 196 -3.68 7.03 0.04
CA GLY A 196 -4.01 6.72 -1.34
C GLY A 196 -3.84 7.94 -2.25
N GLN A 197 -4.45 9.07 -1.92
CA GLN A 197 -4.30 10.29 -2.71
C GLN A 197 -2.85 10.73 -2.88
N GLY A 198 -2.06 10.67 -1.81
CA GLY A 198 -0.66 11.05 -1.88
C GLY A 198 0.15 10.15 -2.82
N ILE A 199 -0.17 8.87 -2.85
CA ILE A 199 0.47 7.88 -3.74
C ILE A 199 0.04 8.13 -5.20
N PHE A 200 -1.26 8.20 -5.45
CA PHE A 200 -1.82 8.34 -6.80
C PHE A 200 -1.68 9.76 -7.39
N SER A 201 -1.31 10.77 -6.57
CA SER A 201 -1.07 12.14 -7.04
C SER A 201 0.40 12.53 -7.03
N GLY A 202 1.29 11.69 -6.52
CA GLY A 202 2.72 11.97 -6.33
C GLY A 202 3.54 11.67 -7.58
N GLY A 203 3.71 12.67 -8.45
CA GLY A 203 4.59 12.56 -9.62
C GLY A 203 3.87 12.71 -10.96
N ASP A 204 4.64 12.62 -12.05
CA ASP A 204 4.09 12.58 -13.40
C ASP A 204 3.36 11.24 -13.60
N ALA A 205 2.10 11.32 -14.07
CA ALA A 205 1.34 10.12 -14.42
C ALA A 205 2.11 9.29 -15.46
N PRO A 206 2.26 7.98 -15.25
CA PRO A 206 2.99 7.15 -16.19
C PRO A 206 2.30 7.16 -17.55
N GLN A 207 3.08 7.48 -18.62
CA GLN A 207 2.62 7.49 -19.99
C GLN A 207 2.73 6.08 -20.58
N VAL A 208 1.82 5.19 -20.16
CA VAL A 208 1.78 3.80 -20.60
C VAL A 208 0.51 3.56 -21.41
N ARG A 209 0.67 3.03 -22.62
CA ARG A 209 -0.47 2.74 -23.49
C ARG A 209 -1.38 1.68 -22.84
N GLY A 210 -2.65 2.01 -22.70
CA GLY A 210 -3.64 1.12 -22.07
C GLY A 210 -3.74 1.26 -20.55
N PHE A 211 -2.89 2.07 -19.91
CA PHE A 211 -2.96 2.35 -18.47
C PHE A 211 -3.61 3.72 -18.22
N SER A 212 -4.50 3.78 -17.25
CA SER A 212 -5.11 5.03 -16.78
C SER A 212 -5.00 5.13 -15.27
N LEU A 213 -4.24 6.11 -14.80
CA LEU A 213 -4.11 6.39 -13.36
C LEU A 213 -5.45 6.80 -12.74
N GLU A 214 -6.29 7.53 -13.48
CA GLU A 214 -7.61 7.94 -13.01
C GLU A 214 -8.55 6.74 -12.86
N ALA A 215 -8.54 5.82 -13.83
CA ALA A 215 -9.33 4.58 -13.76
C ALA A 215 -8.87 3.71 -12.58
N LEU A 216 -7.57 3.53 -12.41
CA LEU A 216 -7.00 2.78 -11.28
C LEU A 216 -7.40 3.41 -9.93
N TRP A 217 -7.32 4.73 -9.81
CA TRP A 217 -7.75 5.45 -8.60
C TRP A 217 -9.24 5.27 -8.30
N SER A 218 -10.09 5.46 -9.33
CA SER A 218 -11.55 5.31 -9.18
C SER A 218 -11.93 3.89 -8.76
N HIS A 219 -11.30 2.88 -9.39
CA HIS A 219 -11.47 1.47 -9.04
C HIS A 219 -11.01 1.18 -7.59
N SER A 220 -9.85 1.68 -7.19
CA SER A 220 -9.32 1.52 -5.83
C SER A 220 -10.29 2.06 -4.76
N ILE A 221 -10.93 3.22 -5.00
CA ILE A 221 -11.93 3.77 -4.08
C ILE A 221 -13.19 2.91 -4.05
N ALA A 222 -13.67 2.43 -5.20
CA ALA A 222 -14.83 1.56 -5.28
C ALA A 222 -14.60 0.27 -4.49
N THR A 223 -13.47 -0.39 -4.72
CA THR A 223 -13.04 -1.60 -4.01
C THR A 223 -12.89 -1.37 -2.52
N ALA A 224 -12.26 -0.26 -2.08
CA ALA A 224 -12.14 0.10 -0.67
C ALA A 224 -13.51 0.25 0.01
N SER A 225 -14.44 0.95 -0.66
CA SER A 225 -15.79 1.17 -0.14
C SER A 225 -16.58 -0.13 -0.05
N ALA A 226 -16.45 -1.02 -1.04
CA ALA A 226 -17.07 -2.33 -1.04
C ALA A 226 -16.48 -3.22 0.06
N ALA A 227 -15.15 -3.31 0.17
CA ALA A 227 -14.46 -4.10 1.19
C ALA A 227 -14.87 -3.67 2.62
N HIS A 228 -14.95 -2.37 2.86
CA HIS A 228 -15.44 -1.84 4.13
C HIS A 228 -16.88 -2.27 4.46
N ARG A 229 -17.79 -2.27 3.49
CA ARG A 229 -19.20 -2.68 3.69
C ARG A 229 -19.32 -4.17 3.94
N ILE A 230 -18.58 -4.97 3.18
CA ILE A 230 -18.52 -6.43 3.35
C ILE A 230 -17.97 -6.76 4.75
N ALA A 231 -16.90 -6.09 5.18
CA ALA A 231 -16.32 -6.29 6.50
C ALA A 231 -17.29 -5.97 7.65
N ILE A 232 -18.13 -4.95 7.49
CA ILE A 232 -19.22 -4.63 8.44
C ILE A 232 -20.29 -5.71 8.42
N ASP A 233 -20.75 -6.17 7.24
CA ASP A 233 -21.77 -7.23 7.11
C ASP A 233 -21.30 -8.57 7.68
N GLU A 234 -19.99 -8.85 7.59
CA GLU A 234 -19.35 -10.00 8.22
C GLU A 234 -19.15 -9.84 9.75
N GLY A 235 -19.46 -8.68 10.31
CA GLY A 235 -19.38 -8.43 11.75
C GLY A 235 -17.96 -8.37 12.31
N LEU A 236 -16.99 -7.97 11.49
CA LEU A 236 -15.60 -7.84 11.91
C LEU A 236 -15.43 -6.72 12.93
N ASP A 237 -14.36 -6.78 13.72
CA ASP A 237 -14.01 -5.71 14.64
C ASP A 237 -13.58 -4.42 13.88
N LYS A 238 -13.55 -3.31 14.61
CA LYS A 238 -13.27 -1.98 14.04
C LYS A 238 -11.91 -1.91 13.34
N GLU A 239 -10.91 -2.60 13.85
CA GLU A 239 -9.54 -2.60 13.31
C GLU A 239 -9.51 -3.34 11.97
N LEU A 240 -10.15 -4.51 11.88
CA LEU A 240 -10.26 -5.28 10.64
C LEU A 240 -11.14 -4.57 9.59
N ILE A 241 -12.22 -3.88 10.01
CA ILE A 241 -13.03 -3.06 9.09
C ILE A 241 -12.18 -1.92 8.49
N SER A 242 -11.37 -1.25 9.30
CA SER A 242 -10.45 -0.21 8.81
C SER A 242 -9.37 -0.78 7.89
N ALA A 243 -8.82 -1.95 8.25
CA ALA A 243 -7.84 -2.66 7.42
C ALA A 243 -8.43 -3.10 6.07
N ALA A 244 -9.70 -3.55 6.04
CA ALA A 244 -10.39 -3.91 4.79
C ALA A 244 -10.51 -2.71 3.84
N PHE A 245 -10.85 -1.53 4.36
CA PHE A 245 -10.87 -0.30 3.55
C PHE A 245 -9.48 0.03 2.98
N LEU A 246 -8.46 -0.01 3.80
CA LEU A 246 -7.08 0.31 3.37
C LEU A 246 -6.55 -0.74 2.38
N ALA A 247 -6.79 -2.02 2.62
CA ALA A 247 -6.38 -3.10 1.73
C ALA A 247 -7.07 -2.97 0.36
N GLY A 248 -8.38 -2.70 0.33
CA GLY A 248 -9.12 -2.43 -0.90
C GLY A 248 -8.62 -1.17 -1.63
N MET A 249 -8.18 -0.13 -0.91
CA MET A 249 -7.58 1.07 -1.49
C MET A 249 -6.24 0.79 -2.19
N LEU A 250 -5.47 -0.15 -1.69
CA LEU A 250 -4.10 -0.41 -2.13
C LEU A 250 -3.93 -1.72 -2.90
N HIS A 251 -5.00 -2.53 -3.09
CA HIS A 251 -4.89 -3.87 -3.65
C HIS A 251 -4.16 -3.91 -5.00
N ASP A 252 -4.39 -2.91 -5.82
CA ASP A 252 -3.85 -2.76 -7.18
C ASP A 252 -2.65 -1.79 -7.27
N ILE A 253 -2.07 -1.36 -6.14
CA ILE A 253 -0.95 -0.41 -6.14
C ILE A 253 0.26 -0.90 -6.96
N GLY A 254 0.43 -2.21 -7.08
CA GLY A 254 1.48 -2.81 -7.89
C GLY A 254 1.35 -2.48 -9.37
N LYS A 255 0.15 -2.30 -9.91
CA LYS A 255 -0.08 -1.86 -11.30
C LYS A 255 0.54 -0.48 -11.55
N LEU A 256 0.41 0.44 -10.60
CA LEU A 256 1.07 1.75 -10.67
C LEU A 256 2.59 1.61 -10.64
N VAL A 257 3.11 0.74 -9.77
CA VAL A 257 4.56 0.49 -9.67
C VAL A 257 5.12 -0.07 -10.97
N LEU A 258 4.43 -1.04 -11.59
CA LEU A 258 4.80 -1.62 -12.88
C LEU A 258 4.75 -0.56 -14.00
N ALA A 259 3.69 0.24 -14.04
CA ALA A 259 3.55 1.32 -15.03
C ALA A 259 4.64 2.39 -14.90
N MET A 260 5.06 2.73 -13.68
CA MET A 260 6.14 3.71 -13.44
C MET A 260 7.53 3.15 -13.70
N GLY A 261 7.75 1.88 -13.33
CA GLY A 261 9.08 1.27 -13.33
C GLY A 261 9.44 0.57 -14.62
N MET A 262 8.46 0.08 -15.36
CA MET A 262 8.61 -0.75 -16.57
C MET A 262 7.57 -0.40 -17.62
N PRO A 263 7.51 0.86 -18.07
CA PRO A 263 6.42 1.37 -18.92
C PRO A 263 6.26 0.62 -20.23
N GLU A 264 7.35 0.24 -20.89
CA GLU A 264 7.31 -0.47 -22.18
C GLU A 264 6.87 -1.93 -22.01
N GLU A 265 7.42 -2.62 -21.02
CA GLU A 265 7.06 -3.99 -20.70
C GLU A 265 5.60 -4.09 -20.23
N TYR A 266 5.18 -3.18 -19.38
CA TYR A 266 3.82 -3.17 -18.86
C TYR A 266 2.80 -2.81 -19.95
N ALA A 267 3.16 -1.94 -20.90
CA ALA A 267 2.32 -1.68 -22.07
C ALA A 267 2.09 -2.94 -22.92
N ARG A 268 3.10 -3.82 -23.05
CA ARG A 268 2.92 -5.12 -23.73
C ARG A 268 1.99 -6.05 -22.96
N VAL A 269 2.14 -6.13 -21.63
CA VAL A 269 1.24 -6.89 -20.76
C VAL A 269 -0.21 -6.47 -20.99
N LEU A 270 -0.50 -5.17 -20.92
CA LEU A 270 -1.85 -4.63 -21.11
C LEU A 270 -2.40 -4.88 -22.52
N GLU A 271 -1.57 -4.83 -23.56
CA GLU A 271 -1.99 -5.18 -24.91
C GLU A 271 -2.32 -6.67 -25.05
N MET A 272 -1.53 -7.56 -24.43
CA MET A 272 -1.76 -9.02 -24.43
C MET A 272 -3.01 -9.40 -23.61
N ALA A 273 -3.29 -8.68 -22.53
CA ALA A 273 -4.48 -8.87 -21.67
C ALA A 273 -5.76 -8.35 -22.34
N ARG A 274 -5.64 -7.50 -23.35
CA ARG A 274 -6.79 -6.90 -24.04
C ARG A 274 -7.73 -7.98 -24.59
N GLY A 275 -9.00 -7.92 -24.16
CA GLY A 275 -10.02 -8.88 -24.55
C GLY A 275 -9.92 -10.25 -23.84
N ARG A 276 -9.09 -10.33 -22.80
CA ARG A 276 -8.96 -11.49 -21.93
C ARG A 276 -9.11 -11.08 -20.46
N PRO A 277 -10.32 -10.73 -20.02
CA PRO A 277 -10.55 -10.33 -18.64
C PRO A 277 -9.98 -11.37 -17.67
N GLY A 278 -9.41 -10.93 -16.55
CA GLY A 278 -8.84 -11.80 -15.51
C GLY A 278 -7.48 -12.44 -15.84
N SER A 279 -6.91 -12.21 -17.03
CA SER A 279 -5.62 -12.80 -17.41
C SER A 279 -4.41 -11.89 -17.11
N GLU A 280 -4.62 -10.69 -16.59
CA GLU A 280 -3.53 -9.72 -16.34
C GLU A 280 -2.42 -10.33 -15.47
N ARG A 281 -2.79 -10.92 -14.33
CA ARG A 281 -1.84 -11.54 -13.39
C ARG A 281 -1.01 -12.66 -14.04
N GLU A 282 -1.64 -13.51 -14.85
CA GLU A 282 -0.93 -14.58 -15.55
C GLU A 282 0.07 -14.03 -16.57
N ILE A 283 -0.34 -13.03 -17.35
CA ILE A 283 0.51 -12.39 -18.35
C ILE A 283 1.65 -11.61 -17.69
N GLU A 284 1.37 -10.88 -16.60
CA GLU A 284 2.41 -10.23 -15.78
C GLU A 284 3.44 -11.25 -15.31
N THR A 285 3.00 -12.38 -14.77
CA THR A 285 3.90 -13.45 -14.29
C THR A 285 4.75 -14.02 -15.43
N LEU A 286 4.18 -14.20 -16.61
CA LEU A 286 4.90 -14.72 -17.78
C LEU A 286 5.91 -13.71 -18.33
N GLU A 287 5.51 -12.46 -18.50
CA GLU A 287 6.31 -11.41 -19.15
C GLU A 287 7.30 -10.75 -18.19
N LEU A 288 6.87 -10.52 -16.92
CA LEU A 288 7.64 -9.76 -15.93
C LEU A 288 8.22 -10.66 -14.83
N GLN A 289 7.84 -11.94 -14.78
CA GLN A 289 8.19 -12.91 -13.74
C GLN A 289 7.70 -12.52 -12.33
N ALA A 290 6.79 -11.56 -12.24
CA ALA A 290 6.13 -11.11 -11.03
C ALA A 290 4.80 -10.44 -11.38
N ALA A 291 3.80 -10.60 -10.52
CA ALA A 291 2.50 -9.99 -10.68
C ALA A 291 2.38 -8.67 -9.90
N HIS A 292 1.42 -7.81 -10.28
CA HIS A 292 1.12 -6.60 -9.52
C HIS A 292 0.78 -6.88 -8.05
N THR A 293 0.13 -8.01 -7.78
CA THR A 293 -0.20 -8.48 -6.42
C THR A 293 1.06 -8.61 -5.55
N ASP A 294 2.11 -9.24 -6.10
CA ASP A 294 3.38 -9.46 -5.41
C ASP A 294 4.12 -8.14 -5.18
N VAL A 295 4.18 -7.31 -6.22
CA VAL A 295 4.84 -5.99 -6.18
C VAL A 295 4.14 -5.06 -5.21
N GLY A 296 2.81 -5.03 -5.22
CA GLY A 296 2.00 -4.23 -4.29
C GLY A 296 2.18 -4.67 -2.85
N ALA A 297 2.11 -5.97 -2.56
CA ALA A 297 2.32 -6.52 -1.23
C ALA A 297 3.73 -6.21 -0.70
N TYR A 298 4.75 -6.37 -1.54
CA TYR A 298 6.12 -6.00 -1.21
C TYR A 298 6.25 -4.51 -0.86
N LEU A 299 5.67 -3.62 -1.65
CA LEU A 299 5.72 -2.18 -1.42
C LEU A 299 5.06 -1.77 -0.10
N VAL A 300 3.85 -2.24 0.18
CA VAL A 300 3.14 -1.88 1.44
C VAL A 300 3.86 -2.43 2.66
N GLY A 301 4.51 -3.56 2.53
CA GLY A 301 5.36 -4.09 3.58
C GLY A 301 6.62 -3.26 3.80
N LEU A 302 7.27 -2.76 2.75
CA LEU A 302 8.37 -1.79 2.88
C LEU A 302 7.92 -0.52 3.62
N TRP A 303 6.68 -0.10 3.43
CA TRP A 303 6.09 1.03 4.16
C TRP A 303 5.77 0.72 5.63
N GLY A 304 5.89 -0.54 6.06
CA GLY A 304 5.59 -0.98 7.43
C GLY A 304 4.11 -1.05 7.75
N LEU A 305 3.25 -1.19 6.74
CA LEU A 305 1.83 -1.48 6.96
C LEU A 305 1.67 -2.90 7.53
N PRO A 306 0.55 -3.18 8.25
CA PRO A 306 0.30 -4.50 8.83
C PRO A 306 0.38 -5.64 7.80
N ASN A 307 0.91 -6.80 8.20
CA ASN A 307 1.04 -7.97 7.33
C ASN A 307 -0.32 -8.43 6.77
N THR A 308 -1.40 -8.26 7.53
CA THR A 308 -2.77 -8.59 7.08
C THR A 308 -3.18 -7.79 5.85
N ILE A 309 -2.70 -6.54 5.69
CA ILE A 309 -2.93 -5.72 4.51
C ILE A 309 -2.07 -6.23 3.35
N ALA A 310 -0.79 -6.53 3.61
CA ALA A 310 0.09 -7.08 2.58
C ALA A 310 -0.41 -8.44 2.06
N GLU A 311 -0.90 -9.32 2.94
CA GLU A 311 -1.53 -10.59 2.57
C GLU A 311 -2.81 -10.37 1.74
N ALA A 312 -3.66 -9.42 2.14
CA ALA A 312 -4.86 -9.10 1.37
C ALA A 312 -4.50 -8.63 -0.06
N ILE A 313 -3.44 -7.83 -0.21
CA ILE A 313 -2.95 -7.39 -1.52
C ILE A 313 -2.32 -8.54 -2.31
N ALA A 314 -1.51 -9.39 -1.67
CA ALA A 314 -0.85 -10.52 -2.34
C ALA A 314 -1.85 -11.54 -2.90
N PHE A 315 -2.94 -11.77 -2.19
CA PHE A 315 -3.85 -12.87 -2.46
C PHE A 315 -5.27 -12.44 -2.86
N HIS A 316 -5.51 -11.16 -3.17
CA HIS A 316 -6.86 -10.71 -3.55
C HIS A 316 -7.37 -11.33 -4.85
N GLU A 317 -6.50 -11.76 -5.74
CA GLU A 317 -6.92 -12.47 -6.96
C GLU A 317 -7.28 -13.94 -6.71
N ASP A 318 -6.59 -14.59 -5.76
CA ASP A 318 -6.85 -15.99 -5.37
C ASP A 318 -6.66 -16.18 -3.85
N PRO A 319 -7.66 -15.86 -3.04
CA PRO A 319 -7.57 -15.92 -1.58
C PRO A 319 -7.38 -17.33 -1.02
N ALA A 320 -7.69 -18.37 -1.79
CA ALA A 320 -7.49 -19.76 -1.38
C ALA A 320 -6.01 -20.14 -1.23
N GLN A 321 -5.10 -19.41 -1.86
CA GLN A 321 -3.66 -19.60 -1.69
C GLN A 321 -3.12 -19.12 -0.34
N CYS A 322 -3.80 -18.17 0.30
CA CYS A 322 -3.37 -17.59 1.57
C CYS A 322 -3.92 -18.38 2.76
N THR A 323 -5.23 -18.58 2.77
CA THR A 323 -5.96 -19.14 3.91
C THR A 323 -7.18 -19.93 3.46
N THR A 324 -7.57 -20.90 4.29
CA THR A 324 -8.83 -21.63 4.10
C THR A 324 -10.02 -20.89 4.70
N GLU A 325 -9.79 -19.91 5.57
CA GLU A 325 -10.84 -19.13 6.24
C GLU A 325 -11.14 -17.84 5.46
N PHE A 326 -12.40 -17.37 5.56
CA PHE A 326 -12.82 -16.12 4.96
C PHE A 326 -12.31 -14.94 5.79
N GLY A 327 -11.31 -14.25 5.27
CA GLY A 327 -10.66 -13.11 5.93
C GLY A 327 -10.46 -11.93 4.95
N LEU A 328 -9.54 -11.02 5.29
CA LEU A 328 -9.27 -9.83 4.47
C LEU A 328 -8.95 -10.13 3.00
N PRO A 329 -8.15 -11.17 2.64
CA PRO A 329 -7.95 -11.53 1.23
C PRO A 329 -9.25 -11.85 0.50
N GLY A 330 -10.15 -12.62 1.15
CA GLY A 330 -11.47 -12.99 0.60
C GLY A 330 -12.39 -11.77 0.48
N ILE A 331 -12.39 -10.87 1.46
CA ILE A 331 -13.17 -9.64 1.45
C ILE A 331 -12.72 -8.74 0.29
N VAL A 332 -11.42 -8.53 0.11
CA VAL A 332 -10.89 -7.70 -0.98
C VAL A 332 -11.16 -8.35 -2.33
N HIS A 333 -11.02 -9.69 -2.44
CA HIS A 333 -11.38 -10.45 -3.65
C HIS A 333 -12.82 -10.18 -4.09
N VAL A 334 -13.77 -10.38 -3.19
CA VAL A 334 -15.21 -10.15 -3.49
C VAL A 334 -15.47 -8.69 -3.82
N ALA A 335 -14.88 -7.76 -3.06
CA ALA A 335 -15.06 -6.32 -3.25
C ALA A 335 -14.55 -5.85 -4.62
N ASP A 336 -13.40 -6.37 -5.04
CA ASP A 336 -12.79 -6.11 -6.34
C ASP A 336 -13.70 -6.60 -7.49
N ARG A 337 -14.21 -7.83 -7.39
CA ARG A 337 -15.14 -8.39 -8.41
C ARG A 337 -16.44 -7.59 -8.50
N ILE A 338 -16.99 -7.14 -7.37
CA ILE A 338 -18.18 -6.25 -7.36
C ILE A 338 -17.83 -4.88 -7.97
N ALA A 339 -16.64 -4.33 -7.70
CA ALA A 339 -16.24 -3.03 -8.24
C ALA A 339 -16.04 -3.08 -9.76
N HIS A 340 -15.57 -4.22 -10.31
CA HIS A 340 -15.45 -4.44 -11.75
C HIS A 340 -16.78 -4.69 -12.45
N HIS A 341 -17.66 -5.47 -11.82
CA HIS A 341 -18.89 -6.00 -12.45
C HIS A 341 -20.10 -5.85 -11.53
N PRO A 342 -20.47 -4.61 -11.17
CA PRO A 342 -21.60 -4.37 -10.26
C PRO A 342 -22.96 -4.84 -10.83
N GLU A 343 -23.05 -5.00 -12.15
CA GLU A 343 -24.24 -5.45 -12.86
C GLU A 343 -24.47 -6.97 -12.82
N ILE A 344 -23.42 -7.78 -12.60
CA ILE A 344 -23.50 -9.24 -12.68
C ILE A 344 -24.09 -9.82 -11.39
N ALA A 345 -25.28 -10.40 -11.49
CA ALA A 345 -25.96 -11.01 -10.34
C ALA A 345 -25.59 -12.49 -10.10
N ASP A 346 -25.18 -13.22 -11.14
CA ASP A 346 -24.77 -14.62 -11.02
C ASP A 346 -23.32 -14.72 -10.54
N PRO A 347 -23.05 -15.23 -9.31
CA PRO A 347 -21.70 -15.35 -8.78
C PRO A 347 -20.84 -16.38 -9.53
N ARG A 348 -21.44 -17.22 -10.35
CA ARG A 348 -20.74 -18.22 -11.17
C ARG A 348 -20.48 -17.75 -12.61
N ALA A 349 -20.83 -16.51 -12.92
CA ALA A 349 -20.57 -15.93 -14.24
C ALA A 349 -19.04 -15.91 -14.50
N PRO A 350 -18.59 -16.47 -15.63
CA PRO A 350 -17.14 -16.57 -15.92
C PRO A 350 -16.44 -15.21 -15.94
N GLU A 351 -17.15 -14.15 -16.30
CA GLU A 351 -16.64 -12.79 -16.40
C GLU A 351 -16.22 -12.21 -15.04
N LEU A 352 -16.76 -12.74 -13.94
CA LEU A 352 -16.40 -12.31 -12.59
C LEU A 352 -15.02 -12.77 -12.17
N HIS A 353 -14.53 -13.89 -12.69
CA HIS A 353 -13.34 -14.56 -12.18
C HIS A 353 -13.33 -14.72 -10.64
N LEU A 354 -14.54 -14.91 -10.08
CA LEU A 354 -14.74 -15.07 -8.65
C LEU A 354 -14.38 -16.49 -8.22
N ASN A 355 -13.57 -16.65 -7.20
CA ASN A 355 -13.26 -17.96 -6.62
C ASN A 355 -14.49 -18.45 -5.82
N PHE A 356 -15.49 -18.96 -6.54
CA PHE A 356 -16.76 -19.37 -5.94
C PHE A 356 -16.58 -20.58 -5.00
N ASP A 357 -15.69 -21.51 -5.34
CA ASP A 357 -15.38 -22.67 -4.48
C ASP A 357 -14.82 -22.25 -3.13
N TYR A 358 -14.04 -21.18 -3.10
CA TYR A 358 -13.56 -20.59 -1.85
C TYR A 358 -14.72 -20.02 -1.02
N LEU A 359 -15.68 -19.33 -1.65
CA LEU A 359 -16.87 -18.81 -0.96
C LEU A 359 -17.74 -19.95 -0.44
N GLU A 360 -17.97 -21.00 -1.22
CA GLU A 360 -18.78 -22.17 -0.85
C GLU A 360 -18.15 -22.90 0.36
N LYS A 361 -16.85 -23.15 0.33
CA LYS A 361 -16.12 -23.78 1.45
C LYS A 361 -16.20 -22.97 2.75
N ASN A 362 -16.37 -21.66 2.65
CA ASN A 362 -16.51 -20.75 3.78
C ASN A 362 -17.97 -20.46 4.16
N GLY A 363 -18.97 -21.08 3.49
CA GLY A 363 -20.39 -20.85 3.74
C GLY A 363 -20.85 -19.43 3.36
N ARG A 364 -20.22 -18.82 2.35
CA ARG A 364 -20.53 -17.47 1.84
C ARG A 364 -21.06 -17.46 0.40
N ASP A 365 -21.32 -18.61 -0.15
CA ASP A 365 -21.88 -18.79 -1.50
C ASP A 365 -23.23 -18.06 -1.70
N GLY A 366 -24.06 -17.99 -0.67
CA GLY A 366 -25.33 -17.23 -0.67
C GLY A 366 -25.21 -15.72 -0.46
N LYS A 367 -24.01 -15.20 -0.13
CA LYS A 367 -23.82 -13.78 0.24
C LYS A 367 -23.60 -12.83 -0.93
N TRP A 368 -23.24 -13.32 -2.12
CA TRP A 368 -22.86 -12.50 -3.27
C TRP A 368 -23.88 -11.39 -3.58
N ASN A 369 -25.15 -11.76 -3.73
CA ASN A 369 -26.18 -10.79 -4.12
C ASN A 369 -26.42 -9.74 -3.03
N SER A 370 -26.42 -10.13 -1.74
CA SER A 370 -26.57 -9.17 -0.65
C SER A 370 -25.39 -8.20 -0.58
N TRP A 371 -24.16 -8.67 -0.74
CA TRP A 371 -22.98 -7.81 -0.78
C TRP A 371 -22.99 -6.88 -1.99
N ARG A 372 -23.32 -7.43 -3.18
CA ARG A 372 -23.44 -6.63 -4.40
C ARG A 372 -24.46 -5.51 -4.23
N GLU A 373 -25.65 -5.81 -3.71
CA GLU A 373 -26.71 -4.82 -3.45
C GLU A 373 -26.27 -3.76 -2.44
N LEU A 374 -25.60 -4.15 -1.36
CA LEU A 374 -25.02 -3.22 -0.38
C LEU A 374 -24.00 -2.26 -1.01
N CYS A 375 -23.21 -2.74 -1.97
CA CYS A 375 -22.20 -1.94 -2.64
C CYS A 375 -22.81 -1.06 -3.75
N VAL A 376 -23.69 -1.61 -4.58
CA VAL A 376 -24.32 -0.91 -5.71
C VAL A 376 -25.32 0.16 -5.24
N ALA A 377 -26.05 -0.07 -4.15
CA ALA A 377 -26.96 0.93 -3.57
C ALA A 377 -26.25 2.24 -3.18
N ALA A 378 -24.96 2.22 -2.97
CA ALA A 378 -24.16 3.42 -2.77
C ALA A 378 -23.86 4.15 -4.09
N ILE A 379 -23.60 3.41 -5.16
CA ILE A 379 -23.28 3.95 -6.50
C ILE A 379 -24.54 4.52 -7.18
N ALA A 380 -25.68 3.85 -7.05
CA ALA A 380 -26.94 4.25 -7.69
C ALA A 380 -27.54 5.56 -7.15
N ARG A 381 -27.20 5.98 -5.93
CA ARG A 381 -27.67 7.25 -5.36
C ARG A 381 -27.06 8.50 -6.03
N GLU A 382 -26.01 8.34 -6.81
CA GLU A 382 -25.35 9.45 -7.54
C GLU A 382 -25.99 9.68 -8.92
N GLN A 383 -26.65 8.69 -9.50
CA GLN A 383 -27.27 8.78 -10.83
C GLN A 383 -28.73 9.23 -10.83
N ALA A 384 -29.29 9.48 -9.64
CA ALA A 384 -30.61 10.08 -9.52
C ALA A 384 -30.52 11.60 -9.72
N PRO A 385 -31.27 12.19 -10.68
CA PRO A 385 -31.22 13.60 -11.05
C PRO A 385 -31.65 14.56 -9.93
#